data_ffe0bf549e98c005fed70472c80d2ee1
#
_entry.id   ffe0bf549e98c005fed70472c80d2ee1
#
_cell.length_a   1.000
_cell.length_b   1.000
_cell.length_c   1.000
_cell.angle_alpha   90.00
_cell.angle_beta   90.00
_cell.angle_gamma   90.00
#
_symmetry.space_group_name_H-M   'P 1'
#
loop_
_entity.id
_entity.type
_entity.pdbx_description
1 polymer ?
#
loop_
_entity_poly.entity_id
_entity_poly.type
_entity_poly.pdbx_seq_one_letter_code
_entity_poly.pdbx_strand_id
1 'polypeptide(L)'
;MKKVKVAVTGAAGQIGYALLFRIAAGEMFGTDTQVELQLLELEPALPALKGVAMELEDCAFPLLKKITCSSSLEVAFNDANWVICLGSVPRKAGMERSDLLKVNGGIFTAQGKAINDFAADDVRVFVVGNPCNTNCLIAMNNAPDVPKDRFFAMTTLDENRAITQLASKAGVETTAISDMILWGHHSATQYPNFYHAKINGKLATEIITDEKWLQTDFISTVQKRGAAII
;
A
#
# COMPACT_ATOMS: atom_id res chain seq x y z
N MET A 1 -9.36 25.72 4.80
CA MET A 1 -8.77 24.52 4.19
C MET A 1 -8.75 23.42 5.24
N LYS A 2 -9.11 22.20 4.88
CA LYS A 2 -9.00 21.02 5.73
C LYS A 2 -7.51 20.73 6.01
N LYS A 3 -7.18 20.22 7.18
CA LYS A 3 -5.83 19.78 7.53
C LYS A 3 -5.83 18.28 7.77
N VAL A 4 -4.79 17.60 7.29
CA VAL A 4 -4.62 16.16 7.45
C VAL A 4 -3.17 15.88 7.84
N LYS A 5 -2.96 15.09 8.89
CA LYS A 5 -1.65 14.54 9.27
C LYS A 5 -1.50 13.15 8.67
N VAL A 6 -0.42 12.93 7.95
CA VAL A 6 -0.10 11.66 7.29
C VAL A 6 1.22 11.12 7.85
N ALA A 7 1.13 10.01 8.54
CA ALA A 7 2.31 9.27 8.97
C ALA A 7 2.72 8.25 7.89
N VAL A 8 4.02 8.19 7.58
CA VAL A 8 4.55 7.24 6.59
C VAL A 8 5.73 6.50 7.20
N THR A 9 5.67 5.19 7.29
CA THR A 9 6.77 4.33 7.79
C THR A 9 7.62 3.84 6.64
N GLY A 10 8.95 3.70 6.84
CA GLY A 10 9.86 3.38 5.74
C GLY A 10 9.95 4.53 4.73
N ALA A 11 9.86 5.74 5.21
CA ALA A 11 9.67 6.94 4.41
C ALA A 11 10.88 7.31 3.53
N ALA A 12 12.09 6.90 3.92
CA ALA A 12 13.30 7.07 3.11
C ALA A 12 13.50 5.95 2.07
N GLY A 13 12.63 4.92 2.07
CA GLY A 13 12.67 3.86 1.08
C GLY A 13 12.18 4.33 -0.29
N GLN A 14 12.46 3.54 -1.34
CA GLN A 14 12.11 3.90 -2.72
C GLN A 14 10.62 4.20 -2.93
N ILE A 15 9.73 3.40 -2.33
CA ILE A 15 8.27 3.61 -2.42
C ILE A 15 7.89 4.88 -1.63
N GLY A 16 8.45 5.05 -0.42
CA GLY A 16 8.23 6.24 0.39
C GLY A 16 8.61 7.51 -0.36
N TYR A 17 9.83 7.55 -0.89
CA TYR A 17 10.32 8.66 -1.69
C TYR A 17 9.35 9.03 -2.84
N ALA A 18 8.96 8.06 -3.65
CA ALA A 18 8.04 8.31 -4.77
C ALA A 18 6.64 8.79 -4.33
N LEU A 19 6.16 8.34 -3.16
CA LEU A 19 4.83 8.64 -2.66
C LEU A 19 4.74 10.02 -2.00
N LEU A 20 5.77 10.41 -1.23
CA LEU A 20 5.75 11.63 -0.40
C LEU A 20 5.54 12.90 -1.22
N PHE A 21 6.21 13.04 -2.36
CA PHE A 21 6.07 14.20 -3.26
C PHE A 21 4.66 14.30 -3.83
N ARG A 22 4.03 13.18 -4.16
CA ARG A 22 2.65 13.14 -4.66
C ARG A 22 1.64 13.51 -3.57
N ILE A 23 1.85 13.06 -2.35
CA ILE A 23 1.01 13.47 -1.20
C ILE A 23 1.15 14.98 -0.97
N ALA A 24 2.39 15.48 -0.95
CA ALA A 24 2.69 16.89 -0.75
C ALA A 24 2.12 17.78 -1.87
N ALA A 25 2.09 17.30 -3.11
CA ALA A 25 1.48 17.98 -4.25
C ALA A 25 -0.06 17.99 -4.23
N GLY A 26 -0.69 17.23 -3.32
CA GLY A 26 -2.15 17.19 -3.16
C GLY A 26 -2.86 16.08 -3.95
N GLU A 27 -2.12 15.12 -4.53
CA GLU A 27 -2.73 14.04 -5.32
C GLU A 27 -3.59 13.08 -4.47
N MET A 28 -3.31 12.97 -3.17
CA MET A 28 -4.06 12.07 -2.28
C MET A 28 -5.35 12.70 -1.73
N PHE A 29 -5.36 14.00 -1.44
CA PHE A 29 -6.46 14.65 -0.71
C PHE A 29 -7.09 15.82 -1.47
N GLY A 30 -6.62 16.14 -2.66
CA GLY A 30 -7.07 17.29 -3.44
C GLY A 30 -6.37 18.60 -3.07
N THR A 31 -6.61 19.64 -3.87
CA THR A 31 -5.89 20.92 -3.79
C THR A 31 -6.37 21.86 -2.69
N ASP A 32 -7.44 21.51 -1.98
CA ASP A 32 -8.03 22.28 -0.88
C ASP A 32 -7.70 21.73 0.52
N THR A 33 -6.84 20.70 0.58
CA THR A 33 -6.43 20.05 1.82
C THR A 33 -4.93 20.29 2.10
N GLN A 34 -4.63 20.85 3.26
CA GLN A 34 -3.27 21.04 3.76
C GLN A 34 -2.77 19.74 4.40
N VAL A 35 -1.50 19.41 4.19
CA VAL A 35 -0.88 18.18 4.66
C VAL A 35 0.26 18.47 5.64
N GLU A 36 0.30 17.73 6.73
CA GLU A 36 1.48 17.61 7.60
C GLU A 36 2.02 16.17 7.45
N LEU A 37 3.30 16.02 7.11
CA LEU A 37 3.96 14.73 6.95
C LEU A 37 4.71 14.36 8.23
N GLN A 38 4.46 13.16 8.75
CA GLN A 38 5.14 12.54 9.87
C GLN A 38 5.89 11.31 9.36
N LEU A 39 7.20 11.41 9.24
CA LEU A 39 8.03 10.44 8.54
C LEU A 39 8.79 9.58 9.55
N LEU A 40 8.56 8.28 9.50
CA LEU A 40 9.16 7.30 10.40
C LEU A 40 10.22 6.47 9.68
N GLU A 41 11.39 6.40 10.28
CA GLU A 41 12.45 5.49 9.87
C GLU A 41 13.18 4.87 11.06
N LEU A 42 13.94 3.84 10.80
CA LEU A 42 14.88 3.31 11.77
C LEU A 42 16.01 4.31 12.02
N GLU A 43 16.55 4.34 13.23
CA GLU A 43 17.63 5.24 13.65
C GLU A 43 18.79 5.33 12.62
N PRO A 44 19.32 4.23 12.06
CA PRO A 44 20.39 4.30 11.07
C PRO A 44 19.98 4.96 9.75
N ALA A 45 18.69 5.04 9.43
CA ALA A 45 18.17 5.63 8.19
C ALA A 45 17.73 7.10 8.36
N LEU A 46 17.77 7.65 9.57
CA LEU A 46 17.41 9.06 9.82
C LEU A 46 18.23 10.07 9.01
N PRO A 47 19.53 9.88 8.75
CA PRO A 47 20.28 10.80 7.87
C PRO A 47 19.70 10.84 6.45
N ALA A 48 19.35 9.69 5.88
CA ALA A 48 18.72 9.63 4.56
C ALA A 48 17.32 10.26 4.57
N LEU A 49 16.53 10.03 5.63
CA LEU A 49 15.22 10.64 5.80
C LEU A 49 15.27 12.15 5.87
N LYS A 50 16.28 12.72 6.54
CA LYS A 50 16.52 14.17 6.57
C LYS A 50 16.83 14.73 5.18
N GLY A 51 17.55 13.97 4.34
CA GLY A 51 17.79 14.34 2.94
C GLY A 51 16.46 14.44 2.17
N VAL A 52 15.60 13.45 2.29
CA VAL A 52 14.26 13.46 1.65
C VAL A 52 13.41 14.63 2.15
N ALA A 53 13.47 14.96 3.44
CA ALA A 53 12.76 16.11 3.98
C ALA A 53 13.24 17.43 3.38
N MET A 54 14.55 17.62 3.22
CA MET A 54 15.12 18.80 2.56
C MET A 54 14.68 18.92 1.10
N GLU A 55 14.65 17.82 0.34
CA GLU A 55 14.13 17.82 -1.02
C GLU A 55 12.65 18.20 -1.10
N LEU A 56 11.83 17.72 -0.15
CA LEU A 56 10.43 18.11 -0.04
C LEU A 56 10.25 19.60 0.29
N GLU A 57 11.13 20.16 1.14
CA GLU A 57 11.16 21.60 1.45
C GLU A 57 11.54 22.42 0.22
N ASP A 58 12.55 21.97 -0.53
CA ASP A 58 13.02 22.64 -1.75
C ASP A 58 11.95 22.66 -2.86
N CYS A 59 11.04 21.69 -2.88
CA CYS A 59 9.89 21.70 -3.80
C CYS A 59 8.86 22.79 -3.49
N ALA A 60 8.88 23.40 -2.31
CA ALA A 60 7.99 24.48 -1.89
C ALA A 60 6.49 24.23 -2.15
N PHE A 61 6.02 22.98 -1.95
CA PHE A 61 4.62 22.61 -2.17
C PHE A 61 3.67 23.47 -1.32
N PRO A 62 2.71 24.18 -1.92
CA PRO A 62 1.84 25.11 -1.18
C PRO A 62 0.93 24.41 -0.16
N LEU A 63 0.65 23.13 -0.34
CA LEU A 63 -0.20 22.33 0.55
C LEU A 63 0.58 21.70 1.71
N LEU A 64 1.88 21.49 1.58
CA LEU A 64 2.73 20.94 2.63
C LEU A 64 3.01 21.99 3.70
N LYS A 65 2.61 21.74 4.94
CA LYS A 65 2.71 22.70 6.04
C LYS A 65 3.77 22.36 7.07
N LYS A 66 4.05 21.07 7.24
CA LYS A 66 5.04 20.60 8.20
C LYS A 66 5.59 19.24 7.80
N ILE A 67 6.88 19.03 8.07
CA ILE A 67 7.54 17.74 7.98
C ILE A 67 8.14 17.43 9.36
N THR A 68 7.90 16.23 9.86
CA THR A 68 8.49 15.72 11.09
C THR A 68 9.18 14.40 10.79
N CYS A 69 10.49 14.30 11.03
CA CYS A 69 11.28 13.08 10.88
C CYS A 69 11.56 12.49 12.25
N SER A 70 11.30 11.18 12.44
CA SER A 70 11.50 10.54 13.74
C SER A 70 11.79 9.04 13.59
N SER A 71 12.43 8.46 14.59
CA SER A 71 12.50 7.02 14.83
C SER A 71 11.53 6.55 15.93
N SER A 72 10.83 7.47 16.59
CA SER A 72 9.81 7.17 17.59
C SER A 72 8.43 6.99 16.97
N LEU A 73 7.79 5.87 17.29
CA LEU A 73 6.41 5.57 16.89
C LEU A 73 5.41 6.59 17.46
N GLU A 74 5.60 6.99 18.73
CA GLU A 74 4.77 8.01 19.37
C GLU A 74 4.79 9.32 18.60
N VAL A 75 5.98 9.83 18.29
CA VAL A 75 6.13 11.09 17.53
C VAL A 75 5.55 10.99 16.14
N ALA A 76 5.78 9.85 15.46
CA ALA A 76 5.35 9.66 14.08
C ALA A 76 3.83 9.47 13.95
N PHE A 77 3.16 8.88 14.95
CA PHE A 77 1.73 8.61 14.87
C PHE A 77 0.86 9.62 15.63
N ASN A 78 1.46 10.58 16.34
CA ASN A 78 0.74 11.56 17.13
C ASN A 78 -0.30 12.35 16.33
N ASP A 79 -1.58 12.14 16.63
CA ASP A 79 -2.73 12.75 15.93
C ASP A 79 -2.76 12.47 14.40
N ALA A 80 -2.17 11.38 13.92
CA ALA A 80 -2.18 11.03 12.50
C ALA A 80 -3.59 10.59 12.06
N ASN A 81 -4.13 11.24 11.03
CA ASN A 81 -5.40 10.86 10.39
C ASN A 81 -5.21 9.72 9.38
N TRP A 82 -4.00 9.59 8.82
CA TRP A 82 -3.61 8.49 7.94
C TRP A 82 -2.26 7.94 8.36
N VAL A 83 -2.17 6.62 8.44
CA VAL A 83 -0.91 5.91 8.66
C VAL A 83 -0.66 4.98 7.47
N ILE A 84 0.41 5.24 6.72
CA ILE A 84 0.82 4.46 5.56
C ILE A 84 2.05 3.63 5.95
N CYS A 85 1.84 2.33 6.12
CA CYS A 85 2.86 1.39 6.57
C CYS A 85 3.58 0.78 5.35
N LEU A 86 4.67 1.40 4.91
CA LEU A 86 5.52 0.90 3.82
C LEU A 86 6.65 0.02 4.35
N GLY A 87 7.20 0.38 5.52
CA GLY A 87 8.37 -0.28 6.11
C GLY A 87 8.09 -1.75 6.46
N SER A 88 8.88 -2.64 5.87
CA SER A 88 8.92 -4.05 6.22
C SER A 88 10.30 -4.61 5.88
N VAL A 89 10.70 -5.66 6.59
CA VAL A 89 11.95 -6.36 6.25
C VAL A 89 11.73 -7.19 4.98
N PRO A 90 12.50 -6.97 3.91
CA PRO A 90 12.39 -7.78 2.69
C PRO A 90 12.92 -9.20 2.93
N ARG A 91 12.36 -10.17 2.20
CA ARG A 91 12.87 -11.54 2.24
C ARG A 91 14.27 -11.58 1.65
N LYS A 92 15.24 -12.12 2.42
CA LYS A 92 16.60 -12.36 1.95
C LYS A 92 16.76 -13.80 1.47
N ALA A 93 17.74 -14.05 0.63
CA ALA A 93 18.11 -15.41 0.22
C ALA A 93 18.42 -16.26 1.46
N GLY A 94 17.86 -17.47 1.52
CA GLY A 94 18.01 -18.38 2.66
C GLY A 94 17.11 -18.11 3.87
N MET A 95 16.30 -17.04 3.86
CA MET A 95 15.36 -16.76 4.94
C MET A 95 14.07 -17.60 4.76
N GLU A 96 13.67 -18.32 5.80
CA GLU A 96 12.40 -19.04 5.82
C GLU A 96 11.22 -18.07 5.92
N ARG A 97 10.06 -18.50 5.39
CA ARG A 97 8.84 -17.67 5.43
C ARG A 97 8.37 -17.41 6.86
N SER A 98 8.57 -18.38 7.75
CA SER A 98 8.27 -18.26 9.18
C SER A 98 9.12 -17.20 9.89
N ASP A 99 10.40 -17.06 9.52
CA ASP A 99 11.29 -16.08 10.13
C ASP A 99 10.94 -14.67 9.68
N LEU A 100 10.64 -14.49 8.39
CA LEU A 100 10.15 -13.23 7.86
C LEU A 100 8.84 -12.80 8.55
N LEU A 101 7.94 -13.75 8.77
CA LEU A 101 6.68 -13.51 9.45
C LEU A 101 6.87 -13.09 10.92
N LYS A 102 7.81 -13.72 11.63
CA LYS A 102 8.14 -13.36 13.02
C LYS A 102 8.72 -11.94 13.11
N VAL A 103 9.68 -11.60 12.24
CA VAL A 103 10.31 -10.28 12.26
C VAL A 103 9.29 -9.18 11.91
N ASN A 104 8.59 -9.32 10.81
CA ASN A 104 7.58 -8.34 10.41
C ASN A 104 6.41 -8.31 11.40
N GLY A 105 5.99 -9.44 11.94
CA GLY A 105 4.96 -9.51 12.98
C GLY A 105 5.29 -8.67 14.20
N GLY A 106 6.55 -8.70 14.66
CA GLY A 106 7.02 -7.82 15.75
C GLY A 106 6.90 -6.33 15.43
N ILE A 107 7.29 -5.94 14.21
CA ILE A 107 7.18 -4.56 13.72
C ILE A 107 5.72 -4.10 13.73
N PHE A 108 4.83 -4.88 13.13
CA PHE A 108 3.42 -4.51 12.99
C PHE A 108 2.62 -4.63 14.31
N THR A 109 3.07 -5.46 15.24
CA THR A 109 2.55 -5.46 16.63
C THR A 109 2.85 -4.13 17.32
N ALA A 110 4.09 -3.65 17.25
CA ALA A 110 4.48 -2.38 17.85
C ALA A 110 3.77 -1.19 17.18
N GLN A 111 3.71 -1.19 15.85
CA GLN A 111 3.00 -0.15 15.10
C GLN A 111 1.50 -0.15 15.41
N GLY A 112 0.84 -1.30 15.49
CA GLY A 112 -0.57 -1.40 15.84
C GLY A 112 -0.88 -0.81 17.19
N LYS A 113 -0.08 -1.13 18.22
CA LYS A 113 -0.22 -0.54 19.56
C LYS A 113 -0.03 0.97 19.54
N ALA A 114 1.01 1.46 18.87
CA ALA A 114 1.28 2.89 18.81
C ALA A 114 0.21 3.65 18.00
N ILE A 115 -0.39 3.05 16.97
CA ILE A 115 -1.55 3.62 16.28
C ILE A 115 -2.74 3.74 17.22
N ASN A 116 -2.99 2.69 18.01
CA ASN A 116 -4.07 2.70 19.00
C ASN A 116 -3.90 3.83 20.02
N ASP A 117 -2.68 4.03 20.49
CA ASP A 117 -2.38 4.90 21.64
C ASP A 117 -2.22 6.38 21.24
N PHE A 118 -1.79 6.66 20.00
CA PHE A 118 -1.35 8.00 19.61
C PHE A 118 -2.02 8.59 18.37
N ALA A 119 -2.65 7.77 17.53
CA ALA A 119 -3.25 8.28 16.30
C ALA A 119 -4.57 9.03 16.57
N ALA A 120 -5.03 9.81 15.59
CA ALA A 120 -6.30 10.51 15.70
C ALA A 120 -7.49 9.54 15.72
N ASP A 121 -8.60 9.94 16.35
CA ASP A 121 -9.82 9.14 16.45
C ASP A 121 -10.40 8.71 15.09
N ASP A 122 -10.11 9.47 14.03
CA ASP A 122 -10.56 9.19 12.67
C ASP A 122 -9.50 8.48 11.81
N VAL A 123 -8.44 7.94 12.41
CA VAL A 123 -7.31 7.33 11.71
C VAL A 123 -7.74 6.25 10.72
N ARG A 124 -7.06 6.21 9.58
CA ARG A 124 -7.10 5.12 8.59
C ARG A 124 -5.70 4.59 8.39
N VAL A 125 -5.59 3.28 8.37
CA VAL A 125 -4.31 2.56 8.30
C VAL A 125 -4.21 1.81 6.97
N PHE A 126 -3.19 2.13 6.19
CA PHE A 126 -2.96 1.52 4.89
C PHE A 126 -1.62 0.76 4.89
N VAL A 127 -1.69 -0.56 4.81
CA VAL A 127 -0.53 -1.43 4.90
C VAL A 127 -0.09 -1.92 3.52
N VAL A 128 1.14 -1.59 3.17
CA VAL A 128 1.80 -1.93 1.90
C VAL A 128 2.92 -2.95 2.12
N GLY A 129 3.64 -2.83 3.24
CA GLY A 129 4.75 -3.71 3.60
C GLY A 129 4.36 -5.19 3.63
N ASN A 130 5.11 -6.02 2.88
CA ASN A 130 4.77 -7.44 2.71
C ASN A 130 5.24 -8.33 3.89
N PRO A 131 4.46 -9.36 4.21
CA PRO A 131 3.17 -9.79 3.62
C PRO A 131 1.99 -8.89 4.06
N CYS A 132 1.49 -8.04 3.18
CA CYS A 132 0.62 -6.92 3.53
C CYS A 132 -0.70 -7.35 4.21
N ASN A 133 -1.35 -8.40 3.75
CA ASN A 133 -2.60 -8.89 4.36
C ASN A 133 -2.36 -9.36 5.81
N THR A 134 -1.29 -10.12 6.05
CA THR A 134 -0.95 -10.62 7.39
C THR A 134 -0.51 -9.48 8.31
N ASN A 135 0.33 -8.58 7.81
CA ASN A 135 0.80 -7.42 8.56
C ASN A 135 -0.35 -6.49 8.94
N CYS A 136 -1.29 -6.27 8.03
CA CYS A 136 -2.51 -5.51 8.27
C CYS A 136 -3.36 -6.15 9.38
N LEU A 137 -3.56 -7.47 9.32
CA LEU A 137 -4.29 -8.22 10.35
C LEU A 137 -3.61 -8.12 11.72
N ILE A 138 -2.27 -8.19 11.77
CA ILE A 138 -1.51 -8.06 13.01
C ILE A 138 -1.68 -6.64 13.58
N ALA A 139 -1.50 -5.60 12.78
CA ALA A 139 -1.69 -4.22 13.22
C ALA A 139 -3.11 -3.99 13.76
N MET A 140 -4.12 -4.43 13.01
CA MET A 140 -5.54 -4.32 13.38
C MET A 140 -5.85 -5.00 14.71
N ASN A 141 -5.31 -6.20 14.97
CA ASN A 141 -5.55 -6.90 16.24
C ASN A 141 -4.76 -6.31 17.44
N ASN A 142 -3.79 -5.43 17.17
CA ASN A 142 -3.03 -4.71 18.19
C ASN A 142 -3.49 -3.24 18.36
N ALA A 143 -4.57 -2.85 17.68
CA ALA A 143 -5.21 -1.54 17.81
C ALA A 143 -6.72 -1.72 18.08
N PRO A 144 -7.11 -2.21 19.27
CA PRO A 144 -8.48 -2.59 19.57
C PRO A 144 -9.49 -1.45 19.56
N ASP A 145 -9.05 -0.21 19.79
CA ASP A 145 -9.92 0.97 19.85
C ASP A 145 -10.15 1.59 18.45
N VAL A 146 -9.36 1.20 17.46
CA VAL A 146 -9.54 1.64 16.07
C VAL A 146 -10.52 0.71 15.34
N PRO A 147 -11.60 1.22 14.73
CA PRO A 147 -12.55 0.40 13.95
C PRO A 147 -11.87 -0.45 12.87
N LYS A 148 -12.23 -1.72 12.78
CA LYS A 148 -11.58 -2.68 11.88
C LYS A 148 -11.71 -2.34 10.39
N ASP A 149 -12.78 -1.67 10.01
CA ASP A 149 -13.08 -1.18 8.66
C ASP A 149 -12.20 0.01 8.23
N ARG A 150 -11.34 0.49 9.12
CA ARG A 150 -10.32 1.52 8.82
C ARG A 150 -8.93 0.95 8.53
N PHE A 151 -8.79 -0.38 8.46
CA PHE A 151 -7.55 -1.05 8.11
C PHE A 151 -7.63 -1.60 6.68
N PHE A 152 -6.65 -1.26 5.87
CA PHE A 152 -6.58 -1.62 4.46
C PHE A 152 -5.23 -2.26 4.13
N ALA A 153 -5.25 -3.42 3.45
CA ALA A 153 -4.07 -4.04 2.87
C ALA A 153 -4.00 -3.73 1.38
N MET A 154 -2.86 -3.28 0.89
CA MET A 154 -2.68 -2.88 -0.51
C MET A 154 -2.58 -4.10 -1.43
N THR A 155 -3.65 -4.36 -2.19
CA THR A 155 -3.73 -5.44 -3.19
C THR A 155 -4.11 -4.95 -4.60
N THR A 156 -4.37 -3.66 -4.76
CA THR A 156 -4.77 -3.02 -6.02
C THR A 156 -3.79 -3.28 -7.17
N LEU A 157 -2.50 -3.47 -6.88
CA LEU A 157 -1.51 -3.81 -7.90
C LEU A 157 -1.85 -5.13 -8.63
N ASP A 158 -2.37 -6.12 -7.92
CA ASP A 158 -2.76 -7.40 -8.51
C ASP A 158 -4.01 -7.26 -9.37
N GLU A 159 -4.97 -6.45 -8.94
CA GLU A 159 -6.15 -6.08 -9.73
C GLU A 159 -5.74 -5.38 -11.03
N ASN A 160 -4.87 -4.38 -10.97
CA ASN A 160 -4.34 -3.67 -12.13
C ASN A 160 -3.61 -4.61 -13.10
N ARG A 161 -2.89 -5.60 -12.59
CA ARG A 161 -2.25 -6.65 -13.41
C ARG A 161 -3.30 -7.47 -14.17
N ALA A 162 -4.36 -7.88 -13.49
CA ALA A 162 -5.45 -8.65 -14.10
C ALA A 162 -6.18 -7.81 -15.15
N ILE A 163 -6.55 -6.57 -14.84
CA ILE A 163 -7.16 -5.62 -15.77
C ILE A 163 -6.31 -5.47 -17.03
N THR A 164 -5.01 -5.24 -16.88
CA THR A 164 -4.09 -5.07 -18.02
C THR A 164 -4.01 -6.32 -18.89
N GLN A 165 -3.99 -7.51 -18.30
CA GLN A 165 -3.96 -8.76 -19.07
C GLN A 165 -5.27 -8.98 -19.85
N LEU A 166 -6.44 -8.74 -19.25
CA LEU A 166 -7.72 -8.84 -19.96
C LEU A 166 -7.82 -7.81 -21.09
N ALA A 167 -7.44 -6.57 -20.83
CA ALA A 167 -7.46 -5.49 -21.83
C ALA A 167 -6.56 -5.82 -23.02
N SER A 168 -5.33 -6.27 -22.76
CA SER A 168 -4.38 -6.69 -23.81
C SER A 168 -4.90 -7.85 -24.64
N LYS A 169 -5.48 -8.89 -24.02
CA LYS A 169 -6.03 -10.06 -24.72
C LYS A 169 -7.23 -9.70 -25.59
N ALA A 170 -8.08 -8.78 -25.10
CA ALA A 170 -9.26 -8.32 -25.82
C ALA A 170 -8.97 -7.21 -26.86
N GLY A 171 -7.77 -6.63 -26.86
CA GLY A 171 -7.40 -5.53 -27.74
C GLY A 171 -8.13 -4.23 -27.44
N VAL A 172 -8.38 -3.92 -26.15
CA VAL A 172 -9.09 -2.74 -25.69
C VAL A 172 -8.26 -1.94 -24.67
N GLU A 173 -8.67 -0.72 -24.37
CA GLU A 173 -8.07 0.09 -23.30
C GLU A 173 -8.41 -0.47 -21.91
N THR A 174 -7.53 -0.24 -20.94
CA THR A 174 -7.75 -0.71 -19.55
C THR A 174 -9.01 -0.14 -18.91
N THR A 175 -9.43 1.04 -19.33
CA THR A 175 -10.68 1.70 -18.89
C THR A 175 -11.95 0.98 -19.33
N ALA A 176 -11.85 0.08 -20.32
CA ALA A 176 -12.96 -0.77 -20.76
C ALA A 176 -13.24 -1.95 -19.81
N ILE A 177 -12.30 -2.23 -18.88
CA ILE A 177 -12.44 -3.34 -17.92
C ILE A 177 -13.06 -2.83 -16.63
N SER A 178 -14.11 -3.52 -16.16
CA SER A 178 -14.75 -3.24 -14.87
C SER A 178 -15.04 -4.53 -14.10
N ASP A 179 -15.45 -4.39 -12.84
CA ASP A 179 -15.86 -5.48 -11.97
C ASP A 179 -14.81 -6.60 -11.80
N MET A 180 -13.51 -6.24 -11.92
CA MET A 180 -12.42 -7.18 -11.68
C MET A 180 -12.28 -7.44 -10.18
N ILE A 181 -12.34 -8.69 -9.78
CA ILE A 181 -12.25 -9.12 -8.37
C ILE A 181 -11.07 -10.07 -8.22
N LEU A 182 -10.25 -9.85 -7.19
CA LEU A 182 -9.23 -10.81 -6.76
C LEU A 182 -9.60 -11.42 -5.43
N TRP A 183 -9.51 -12.74 -5.36
CA TRP A 183 -9.69 -13.51 -4.14
C TRP A 183 -8.33 -13.96 -3.58
N GLY A 184 -8.24 -14.01 -2.26
CA GLY A 184 -7.06 -14.50 -1.54
C GLY A 184 -6.09 -13.39 -1.13
N HIS A 185 -4.88 -13.82 -0.75
CA HIS A 185 -3.81 -12.92 -0.29
C HIS A 185 -2.95 -12.44 -1.46
N HIS A 186 -2.23 -11.34 -1.26
CA HIS A 186 -1.16 -10.90 -2.17
C HIS A 186 -0.01 -11.93 -2.20
N SER A 187 -0.21 -13.00 -2.95
CA SER A 187 0.71 -14.15 -3.09
C SER A 187 0.43 -14.93 -4.37
N ALA A 188 1.25 -15.95 -4.65
CA ALA A 188 1.02 -16.84 -5.79
C ALA A 188 -0.24 -17.73 -5.65
N THR A 189 -1.01 -17.60 -4.56
CA THR A 189 -2.29 -18.29 -4.37
C THR A 189 -3.50 -17.40 -4.64
N GLN A 190 -3.29 -16.14 -5.00
CA GLN A 190 -4.38 -15.24 -5.39
C GLN A 190 -5.12 -15.77 -6.62
N TYR A 191 -6.42 -15.50 -6.68
CA TYR A 191 -7.26 -15.90 -7.80
C TYR A 191 -7.91 -14.68 -8.46
N PRO A 192 -7.43 -14.25 -9.63
CA PRO A 192 -8.09 -13.21 -10.41
C PRO A 192 -9.36 -13.78 -11.05
N ASN A 193 -10.52 -13.33 -10.55
CA ASN A 193 -11.82 -13.89 -10.92
C ASN A 193 -12.35 -13.24 -12.20
N PHE A 194 -11.96 -13.77 -13.34
CA PHE A 194 -12.38 -13.30 -14.66
C PHE A 194 -13.86 -13.54 -14.99
N TYR A 195 -14.54 -14.42 -14.25
CA TYR A 195 -15.98 -14.69 -14.46
C TYR A 195 -16.88 -13.48 -14.12
N HIS A 196 -16.44 -12.61 -13.22
CA HIS A 196 -17.17 -11.39 -12.85
C HIS A 196 -16.69 -10.16 -13.62
N ALA A 197 -15.48 -10.22 -14.17
CA ALA A 197 -14.92 -9.11 -14.93
C ALA A 197 -15.75 -8.82 -16.19
N LYS A 198 -15.89 -7.54 -16.50
CA LYS A 198 -16.59 -7.06 -17.68
C LYS A 198 -15.65 -6.31 -18.63
N ILE A 199 -15.89 -6.43 -19.92
CA ILE A 199 -15.22 -5.71 -21.00
C ILE A 199 -16.29 -4.94 -21.76
N ASN A 200 -16.26 -3.60 -21.72
CA ASN A 200 -17.30 -2.75 -22.29
C ASN A 200 -18.73 -3.16 -21.82
N GLY A 201 -18.86 -3.51 -20.52
CA GLY A 201 -20.14 -3.88 -19.90
C GLY A 201 -20.61 -5.33 -20.14
N LYS A 202 -19.93 -6.12 -20.99
CA LYS A 202 -20.22 -7.56 -21.20
C LYS A 202 -19.25 -8.44 -20.41
N LEU A 203 -19.66 -9.65 -20.06
CA LEU A 203 -18.77 -10.56 -19.33
C LEU A 203 -17.48 -10.82 -20.12
N ALA A 204 -16.36 -10.87 -19.44
CA ALA A 204 -15.05 -11.13 -20.06
C ALA A 204 -15.04 -12.48 -20.82
N THR A 205 -15.77 -13.46 -20.30
CA THR A 205 -15.94 -14.79 -20.94
C THR A 205 -16.76 -14.78 -22.23
N GLU A 206 -17.56 -13.75 -22.46
CA GLU A 206 -18.30 -13.58 -23.72
C GLU A 206 -17.42 -12.93 -24.81
N ILE A 207 -16.45 -12.12 -24.41
CA ILE A 207 -15.56 -11.39 -25.33
C ILE A 207 -14.30 -12.20 -25.61
N ILE A 208 -13.70 -12.80 -24.57
CA ILE A 208 -12.51 -13.65 -24.69
C ILE A 208 -12.97 -15.10 -24.71
N THR A 209 -13.10 -15.65 -25.91
CA THR A 209 -13.57 -17.05 -26.11
C THR A 209 -12.49 -18.11 -25.89
N ASP A 210 -11.22 -17.69 -25.68
CA ASP A 210 -10.11 -18.58 -25.33
C ASP A 210 -10.18 -18.96 -23.86
N GLU A 211 -11.09 -19.87 -23.52
CA GLU A 211 -11.33 -20.32 -22.16
C GLU A 211 -10.10 -20.95 -21.52
N LYS A 212 -9.31 -21.69 -22.33
CA LYS A 212 -8.06 -22.28 -21.85
C LYS A 212 -7.09 -21.23 -21.36
N TRP A 213 -6.92 -20.15 -22.11
CA TRP A 213 -6.07 -19.03 -21.71
C TRP A 213 -6.56 -18.37 -20.42
N LEU A 214 -7.86 -18.12 -20.28
CA LEU A 214 -8.46 -17.55 -19.08
C LEU A 214 -8.17 -18.41 -17.84
N GLN A 215 -8.32 -19.72 -17.95
CA GLN A 215 -8.16 -20.66 -16.84
C GLN A 215 -6.70 -20.99 -16.50
N THR A 216 -5.75 -20.74 -17.41
CA THR A 216 -4.34 -21.12 -17.22
C THR A 216 -3.39 -19.91 -17.28
N ASP A 217 -3.13 -19.39 -18.45
CA ASP A 217 -2.09 -18.37 -18.69
C ASP A 217 -2.43 -17.04 -18.03
N PHE A 218 -3.68 -16.62 -18.09
CA PHE A 218 -4.14 -15.40 -17.43
C PHE A 218 -3.89 -15.45 -15.93
N ILE A 219 -4.38 -16.50 -15.25
CA ILE A 219 -4.22 -16.68 -13.80
C ILE A 219 -2.73 -16.73 -13.44
N SER A 220 -1.97 -17.59 -14.13
CA SER A 220 -0.54 -17.78 -13.82
C SER A 220 0.29 -16.53 -14.08
N THR A 221 -0.03 -15.75 -15.11
CA THR A 221 0.65 -14.48 -15.42
C THR A 221 0.42 -13.46 -14.33
N VAL A 222 -0.82 -13.29 -13.87
CA VAL A 222 -1.13 -12.36 -12.78
C VAL A 222 -0.42 -12.78 -11.49
N GLN A 223 -0.50 -14.06 -11.12
CA GLN A 223 0.13 -14.61 -9.91
C GLN A 223 1.66 -14.45 -9.88
N LYS A 224 2.32 -14.63 -11.03
CA LYS A 224 3.79 -14.64 -11.15
C LYS A 224 4.38 -13.30 -11.59
N ARG A 225 3.56 -12.30 -11.85
CA ARG A 225 4.05 -11.02 -12.41
C ARG A 225 5.11 -10.35 -11.55
N GLY A 226 4.97 -10.40 -10.21
CA GLY A 226 5.97 -9.85 -9.29
C GLY A 226 7.34 -10.51 -9.46
N ALA A 227 7.39 -11.84 -9.54
CA ALA A 227 8.63 -12.58 -9.75
C ALA A 227 9.24 -12.36 -11.15
N ALA A 228 8.43 -12.03 -12.14
CA ALA A 228 8.92 -11.74 -13.50
C ALA A 228 9.51 -10.32 -13.64
N ILE A 229 9.24 -9.43 -12.68
CA ILE A 229 9.74 -8.04 -12.68
C ILE A 229 11.08 -7.95 -11.93
N ILE A 230 11.30 -8.77 -10.91
CA ILE A 230 12.52 -8.82 -10.08
C ILE A 230 13.62 -9.60 -10.80
#